data_5ab37cb09e66632c5da714733d20df68
#
_entry.id   5ab37cb09e66632c5da714733d20df68
#
_cell.length_a   1.000
_cell.length_b   1.000
_cell.length_c   1.000
_cell.angle_alpha   90.00
_cell.angle_beta   90.00
_cell.angle_gamma   90.00
#
_symmetry.space_group_name_H-M   'P 1'
#
loop_
_entity.id
_entity.type
_entity.pdbx_description
1 polymer ?
#
loop_
_entity_poly.entity_id
_entity_poly.type
_entity_poly.pdbx_seq_one_letter_code
_entity_poly.pdbx_strand_id
1 'polypeptide(L)'
;MGIREDLVKALEDIQPELHKAIERLVAIESVRGESLPEAPYGQGPKQALLEVLALAEELGFETKNLDNKIGYAQYGDTREDGEYYGIFGHVDVMPLGTGWESPALKVTKRDGKLFGRGVLDNKGPILSNLFALYVLKEKGIQFDRPIRIVFGTNEETGFGCVKHYLTKEHPPTFGWTPDCKWPVVYGERGRLKVRLSTSLEQISELYDFTNQYLLHTTHQGVELGINYSDEDFGMMQLRGYTVGIEEGRHFVEWTMCYPASVTKEQLLSDIRKHIPEGSRLEEMNSWKPVLYDKDSIYVQTLQKVYQEVVDGNATPVTTTGGTYAKIIPNIIAYGPSFPGQRDIAHLPNEWIGIEDLKVNTIIYGLALYELSFINY
;
A
#
# COMPACT_ATOMS: atom_id res chain seq x y z
N MET A 1 -31.49 -13.45 14.60
CA MET A 1 -30.20 -12.85 14.30
C MET A 1 -30.30 -12.24 12.92
N GLY A 2 -29.93 -11.00 12.74
CA GLY A 2 -29.95 -10.38 11.42
C GLY A 2 -28.79 -10.90 10.57
N ILE A 3 -28.88 -10.79 9.23
CA ILE A 3 -27.83 -11.28 8.32
C ILE A 3 -26.45 -10.69 8.67
N ARG A 4 -26.42 -9.47 9.14
CA ARG A 4 -25.18 -8.76 9.51
C ARG A 4 -24.52 -9.37 10.77
N GLU A 5 -25.30 -9.73 11.79
CA GLU A 5 -24.81 -10.44 12.98
C GLU A 5 -24.28 -11.83 12.62
N ASP A 6 -24.96 -12.53 11.70
CA ASP A 6 -24.53 -13.85 11.20
C ASP A 6 -23.21 -13.73 10.40
N LEU A 7 -23.03 -12.65 9.64
CA LEU A 7 -21.77 -12.38 8.94
C LEU A 7 -20.63 -12.11 9.92
N VAL A 8 -20.82 -11.24 10.90
CA VAL A 8 -19.80 -10.94 11.92
C VAL A 8 -19.34 -12.22 12.60
N LYS A 9 -20.30 -13.05 13.05
CA LYS A 9 -19.96 -14.33 13.66
C LYS A 9 -19.18 -15.25 12.73
N ALA A 10 -19.58 -15.37 11.47
CA ALA A 10 -18.86 -16.21 10.50
C ALA A 10 -17.44 -15.68 10.21
N LEU A 11 -17.24 -14.34 10.22
CA LEU A 11 -15.94 -13.71 10.07
C LEU A 11 -15.04 -13.90 11.31
N GLU A 12 -15.64 -14.04 12.50
CA GLU A 12 -14.91 -14.45 13.69
C GLU A 12 -14.56 -15.95 13.66
N ASP A 13 -15.49 -16.79 13.24
CA ASP A 13 -15.33 -18.24 13.23
C ASP A 13 -14.27 -18.71 12.21
N ILE A 14 -13.99 -17.95 11.14
CA ILE A 14 -13.02 -18.29 10.09
C ILE A 14 -11.56 -18.02 10.47
N GLN A 15 -11.28 -17.37 11.60
CA GLN A 15 -9.93 -16.95 11.99
C GLN A 15 -8.91 -18.10 12.05
N PRO A 16 -9.23 -19.31 12.54
CA PRO A 16 -8.26 -20.42 12.54
C PRO A 16 -7.78 -20.81 11.15
N GLU A 17 -8.65 -20.78 10.14
CA GLU A 17 -8.32 -21.08 8.75
C GLU A 17 -7.50 -19.96 8.14
N LEU A 18 -7.83 -18.69 8.42
CA LEU A 18 -7.05 -17.54 8.02
C LEU A 18 -5.63 -17.59 8.58
N HIS A 19 -5.47 -17.95 9.87
CA HIS A 19 -4.13 -18.08 10.47
C HIS A 19 -3.29 -19.15 9.77
N LYS A 20 -3.87 -20.31 9.43
CA LYS A 20 -3.18 -21.37 8.68
C LYS A 20 -2.77 -20.89 7.28
N ALA A 21 -3.62 -20.14 6.61
CA ALA A 21 -3.32 -19.56 5.30
C ALA A 21 -2.16 -18.54 5.39
N ILE A 22 -2.14 -17.71 6.44
CA ILE A 22 -1.03 -16.78 6.70
C ILE A 22 0.26 -17.58 6.96
N GLU A 23 0.22 -18.65 7.76
CA GLU A 23 1.39 -19.51 7.99
C GLU A 23 1.94 -20.10 6.69
N ARG A 24 1.07 -20.63 5.79
CA ARG A 24 1.45 -21.15 4.48
C ARG A 24 2.17 -20.08 3.63
N LEU A 25 1.60 -18.88 3.56
CA LEU A 25 2.13 -17.84 2.69
C LEU A 25 3.39 -17.18 3.27
N VAL A 26 3.48 -16.99 4.58
CA VAL A 26 4.66 -16.46 5.27
C VAL A 26 5.87 -17.39 5.14
N ALA A 27 5.66 -18.70 5.09
CA ALA A 27 6.72 -19.67 4.90
C ALA A 27 7.50 -19.53 3.57
N ILE A 28 6.96 -18.78 2.62
CA ILE A 28 7.61 -18.51 1.32
C ILE A 28 8.39 -17.21 1.41
N GLU A 29 9.71 -17.27 1.23
CA GLU A 29 10.57 -16.09 1.14
C GLU A 29 10.35 -15.39 -0.20
N SER A 30 9.43 -14.43 -0.19
CA SER A 30 9.02 -13.68 -1.38
C SER A 30 9.70 -12.32 -1.52
N VAL A 31 10.94 -12.23 -1.09
CA VAL A 31 11.82 -11.08 -1.36
C VAL A 31 12.14 -11.03 -2.86
N ARG A 32 12.17 -9.81 -3.43
CA ARG A 32 12.57 -9.62 -4.83
C ARG A 32 13.93 -10.25 -5.10
N GLY A 33 13.99 -11.08 -6.13
CA GLY A 33 15.19 -11.75 -6.59
C GLY A 33 15.59 -11.38 -8.01
N GLU A 34 16.49 -12.16 -8.59
CA GLU A 34 16.90 -12.05 -9.98
C GLU A 34 15.69 -12.20 -10.93
N SER A 35 15.64 -11.34 -11.94
CA SER A 35 14.59 -11.39 -12.96
C SER A 35 14.85 -12.50 -13.95
N LEU A 36 13.92 -13.45 -14.04
CA LEU A 36 13.94 -14.56 -14.97
C LEU A 36 12.72 -14.48 -15.90
N PRO A 37 12.76 -15.09 -17.10
CA PRO A 37 11.63 -15.04 -18.04
C PRO A 37 10.29 -15.47 -17.42
N GLU A 38 10.30 -16.55 -16.62
CA GLU A 38 9.11 -17.08 -15.95
C GLU A 38 8.92 -16.59 -14.51
N ALA A 39 9.83 -15.79 -13.98
CA ALA A 39 9.80 -15.20 -12.65
C ALA A 39 10.33 -13.76 -12.69
N PRO A 40 9.57 -12.80 -13.25
CA PRO A 40 10.07 -11.45 -13.55
C PRO A 40 10.57 -10.66 -12.33
N TYR A 41 10.08 -10.97 -11.14
CA TYR A 41 10.50 -10.35 -9.88
C TYR A 41 11.23 -11.32 -8.94
N GLY A 42 11.62 -12.51 -9.46
CA GLY A 42 12.31 -13.55 -8.71
C GLY A 42 11.42 -14.75 -8.38
N GLN A 43 12.05 -15.87 -8.03
CA GLN A 43 11.34 -17.13 -7.76
C GLN A 43 10.44 -17.05 -6.51
N GLY A 44 10.89 -16.35 -5.45
CA GLY A 44 10.11 -16.20 -4.21
C GLY A 44 8.77 -15.52 -4.43
N PRO A 45 8.70 -14.31 -5.02
CA PRO A 45 7.44 -13.64 -5.34
C PRO A 45 6.54 -14.47 -6.26
N LYS A 46 7.11 -15.16 -7.28
CA LYS A 46 6.35 -16.08 -8.13
C LYS A 46 5.73 -17.23 -7.32
N GLN A 47 6.51 -17.88 -6.44
CA GLN A 47 5.99 -18.98 -5.61
C GLN A 47 4.87 -18.49 -4.68
N ALA A 48 5.01 -17.30 -4.07
CA ALA A 48 3.97 -16.74 -3.23
C ALA A 48 2.68 -16.44 -4.01
N LEU A 49 2.80 -15.96 -5.26
CA LEU A 49 1.66 -15.77 -6.14
C LEU A 49 0.95 -17.09 -6.46
N LEU A 50 1.71 -18.11 -6.86
CA LEU A 50 1.13 -19.42 -7.18
C LEU A 50 0.46 -20.05 -5.97
N GLU A 51 1.04 -19.92 -4.78
CA GLU A 51 0.48 -20.42 -3.52
C GLU A 51 -0.85 -19.73 -3.17
N VAL A 52 -0.91 -18.39 -3.28
CA VAL A 52 -2.14 -17.68 -2.94
C VAL A 52 -3.24 -17.91 -3.97
N LEU A 53 -2.91 -18.10 -5.25
CA LEU A 53 -3.89 -18.47 -6.28
C LEU A 53 -4.42 -19.89 -6.05
N ALA A 54 -3.54 -20.85 -5.73
CA ALA A 54 -3.96 -22.21 -5.37
C ALA A 54 -4.87 -22.22 -4.14
N LEU A 55 -4.53 -21.43 -3.10
CA LEU A 55 -5.39 -21.25 -1.94
C LEU A 55 -6.78 -20.68 -2.32
N ALA A 56 -6.82 -19.69 -3.21
CA ALA A 56 -8.08 -19.14 -3.69
C ALA A 56 -8.93 -20.17 -4.46
N GLU A 57 -8.28 -21.03 -5.25
CA GLU A 57 -8.96 -22.16 -5.93
C GLU A 57 -9.49 -23.19 -4.92
N GLU A 58 -8.74 -23.52 -3.86
CA GLU A 58 -9.20 -24.37 -2.75
C GLU A 58 -10.46 -23.79 -2.08
N LEU A 59 -10.59 -22.45 -2.00
CA LEU A 59 -11.75 -21.73 -1.49
C LEU A 59 -12.88 -21.60 -2.54
N GLY A 60 -12.69 -22.13 -3.76
CA GLY A 60 -13.67 -22.17 -4.83
C GLY A 60 -13.87 -20.83 -5.55
N PHE A 61 -12.83 -20.02 -5.65
CA PHE A 61 -12.79 -18.83 -6.50
C PHE A 61 -12.27 -19.16 -7.90
N GLU A 62 -12.70 -18.38 -8.89
CA GLU A 62 -12.03 -18.34 -10.18
C GLU A 62 -10.72 -17.55 -10.03
N THR A 63 -9.62 -18.06 -10.60
CA THR A 63 -8.33 -17.40 -10.52
C THR A 63 -7.75 -17.07 -11.88
N LYS A 64 -6.93 -16.03 -11.93
CA LYS A 64 -6.18 -15.68 -13.13
C LYS A 64 -4.76 -15.25 -12.75
N ASN A 65 -3.78 -15.88 -13.41
CA ASN A 65 -2.38 -15.51 -13.34
C ASN A 65 -1.99 -14.69 -14.57
N LEU A 66 -1.46 -13.50 -14.37
CA LEU A 66 -1.02 -12.59 -15.42
C LEU A 66 0.51 -12.57 -15.47
N ASP A 67 1.07 -13.54 -16.22
CA ASP A 67 2.50 -13.66 -16.55
C ASP A 67 3.42 -13.78 -15.32
N ASN A 68 2.96 -14.41 -14.23
CA ASN A 68 3.66 -14.53 -12.94
C ASN A 68 4.10 -13.18 -12.33
N LYS A 69 3.48 -12.08 -12.76
CA LYS A 69 3.71 -10.73 -12.23
C LYS A 69 2.65 -10.29 -11.25
N ILE A 70 1.42 -10.75 -11.46
CA ILE A 70 0.25 -10.40 -10.67
C ILE A 70 -0.84 -11.43 -10.99
N GLY A 71 -1.75 -11.63 -10.07
CA GLY A 71 -2.91 -12.50 -10.30
C GLY A 71 -4.09 -12.06 -9.46
N TYR A 72 -5.23 -12.67 -9.67
CA TYR A 72 -6.41 -12.38 -8.86
C TYR A 72 -7.30 -13.59 -8.67
N ALA A 73 -8.08 -13.55 -7.59
CA ALA A 73 -9.25 -14.38 -7.35
C ALA A 73 -10.50 -13.55 -7.60
N GLN A 74 -11.51 -14.12 -8.28
CA GLN A 74 -12.74 -13.44 -8.62
C GLN A 74 -13.95 -14.19 -8.07
N TYR A 75 -14.93 -13.44 -7.54
CA TYR A 75 -16.26 -13.90 -7.21
C TYR A 75 -17.31 -13.07 -7.94
N GLY A 76 -18.23 -13.73 -8.61
CA GLY A 76 -19.24 -13.14 -9.50
C GLY A 76 -18.81 -13.16 -10.97
N ASP A 77 -19.82 -13.14 -11.85
CA ASP A 77 -19.63 -13.28 -13.29
C ASP A 77 -18.97 -12.03 -13.88
N THR A 78 -18.04 -12.24 -14.81
CA THR A 78 -17.43 -11.15 -15.57
C THR A 78 -18.49 -10.40 -16.37
N ARG A 79 -18.53 -9.08 -16.24
CA ARG A 79 -19.48 -8.21 -16.95
C ARG A 79 -18.95 -7.86 -18.34
N GLU A 80 -19.85 -7.63 -19.28
CA GLU A 80 -19.52 -7.18 -20.64
C GLU A 80 -18.85 -5.81 -20.67
N ASP A 81 -19.22 -4.90 -19.73
CA ASP A 81 -18.64 -3.57 -19.57
C ASP A 81 -17.24 -3.59 -18.88
N GLY A 82 -16.83 -4.75 -18.35
CA GLY A 82 -15.58 -4.93 -17.65
C GLY A 82 -15.54 -4.34 -16.24
N GLU A 83 -16.68 -3.88 -15.70
CA GLU A 83 -16.77 -3.30 -14.36
C GLU A 83 -16.59 -4.34 -13.25
N TYR A 84 -15.85 -4.01 -12.20
CA TYR A 84 -15.66 -4.83 -11.01
C TYR A 84 -15.21 -3.97 -9.82
N TYR A 85 -15.38 -4.50 -8.61
CA TYR A 85 -14.75 -3.96 -7.40
C TYR A 85 -13.43 -4.66 -7.16
N GLY A 86 -12.37 -3.91 -6.83
CA GLY A 86 -11.02 -4.45 -6.73
C GLY A 86 -10.35 -4.21 -5.38
N ILE A 87 -9.86 -5.26 -4.75
CA ILE A 87 -9.00 -5.16 -3.57
C ILE A 87 -7.59 -5.55 -3.99
N PHE A 88 -6.64 -4.63 -3.85
CA PHE A 88 -5.28 -4.77 -4.34
C PHE A 88 -4.30 -4.86 -3.19
N GLY A 89 -3.70 -6.00 -2.97
CA GLY A 89 -2.61 -6.18 -2.04
C GLY A 89 -1.44 -6.92 -2.68
N HIS A 90 -0.41 -7.23 -1.90
CA HIS A 90 0.78 -7.86 -2.42
C HIS A 90 1.26 -9.03 -1.56
N VAL A 91 2.04 -9.91 -2.19
CA VAL A 91 2.61 -11.11 -1.59
C VAL A 91 4.14 -11.11 -1.58
N ASP A 92 4.78 -10.13 -2.26
CA ASP A 92 6.20 -9.85 -2.06
C ASP A 92 6.44 -9.18 -0.70
N VAL A 93 7.66 -9.26 -0.22
CA VAL A 93 8.05 -8.71 1.08
C VAL A 93 9.43 -8.06 1.01
N MET A 94 9.69 -7.11 1.92
CA MET A 94 11.01 -6.54 2.12
C MET A 94 12.01 -7.58 2.61
N PRO A 95 13.33 -7.39 2.37
CA PRO A 95 14.38 -8.26 2.89
C PRO A 95 14.23 -8.52 4.39
N LEU A 96 14.55 -9.75 4.81
CA LEU A 96 14.31 -10.18 6.19
C LEU A 96 15.11 -9.34 7.20
N GLY A 97 16.34 -8.96 6.85
CA GLY A 97 17.21 -8.26 7.78
C GLY A 97 17.71 -9.15 8.94
N THR A 98 18.29 -8.53 9.93
CA THR A 98 18.83 -9.18 11.15
C THR A 98 18.11 -8.68 12.41
N GLY A 99 18.22 -9.42 13.51
CA GLY A 99 17.62 -9.01 14.79
C GLY A 99 16.25 -9.62 15.09
N TRP A 100 15.84 -10.67 14.35
CA TRP A 100 14.65 -11.44 14.64
C TRP A 100 14.81 -12.29 15.91
N GLU A 101 13.84 -12.22 16.82
CA GLU A 101 13.75 -13.07 18.01
C GLU A 101 13.13 -14.45 17.72
N SER A 102 12.40 -14.57 16.62
CA SER A 102 11.85 -15.83 16.11
C SER A 102 12.08 -15.90 14.60
N PRO A 103 12.06 -17.10 13.98
CA PRO A 103 12.29 -17.22 12.53
C PRO A 103 11.33 -16.36 11.72
N ALA A 104 11.84 -15.47 10.86
CA ALA A 104 11.06 -14.51 10.07
C ALA A 104 10.04 -15.17 9.13
N LEU A 105 10.35 -16.37 8.62
CA LEU A 105 9.51 -17.14 7.69
C LEU A 105 8.67 -18.22 8.39
N LYS A 106 8.50 -18.12 9.69
CA LYS A 106 7.63 -18.99 10.48
C LYS A 106 6.77 -18.15 11.40
N VAL A 107 5.47 -18.16 11.18
CA VAL A 107 4.54 -17.43 12.07
C VAL A 107 4.70 -17.95 13.50
N THR A 108 5.03 -17.04 14.40
CA THR A 108 5.17 -17.32 15.83
C THR A 108 4.11 -16.57 16.60
N LYS A 109 3.25 -17.31 17.32
CA LYS A 109 2.22 -16.72 18.18
C LYS A 109 2.78 -16.45 19.56
N ARG A 110 2.81 -15.18 19.98
CA ARG A 110 3.29 -14.75 21.29
C ARG A 110 2.57 -13.45 21.71
N ASP A 111 2.20 -13.34 22.97
CA ASP A 111 1.63 -12.13 23.58
C ASP A 111 0.45 -11.53 22.79
N GLY A 112 -0.45 -12.38 22.30
CA GLY A 112 -1.61 -11.95 21.52
C GLY A 112 -1.29 -11.46 20.11
N LYS A 113 -0.09 -11.71 19.61
CA LYS A 113 0.40 -11.29 18.30
C LYS A 113 0.87 -12.47 17.46
N LEU A 114 0.80 -12.31 16.14
CA LEU A 114 1.46 -13.15 15.16
C LEU A 114 2.71 -12.42 14.66
N PHE A 115 3.88 -13.04 14.83
CA PHE A 115 5.16 -12.53 14.37
C PHE A 115 5.60 -13.27 13.11
N GLY A 116 6.10 -12.54 12.11
CA GLY A 116 6.62 -13.08 10.86
C GLY A 116 6.70 -12.01 9.78
N ARG A 117 7.59 -12.17 8.79
CA ARG A 117 7.69 -11.23 7.68
C ARG A 117 6.47 -11.33 6.77
N GLY A 118 5.77 -10.21 6.55
CA GLY A 118 4.56 -10.13 5.74
C GLY A 118 3.25 -10.36 6.53
N VAL A 119 3.31 -10.64 7.83
CA VAL A 119 2.07 -10.80 8.63
C VAL A 119 1.25 -9.52 8.69
N LEU A 120 1.89 -8.35 8.63
CA LEU A 120 1.26 -7.03 8.57
C LEU A 120 1.34 -6.44 7.16
N ASP A 121 2.45 -6.62 6.47
CA ASP A 121 2.77 -5.99 5.18
C ASP A 121 3.22 -7.04 4.15
N ASN A 122 2.32 -7.58 3.30
CA ASN A 122 0.87 -7.34 3.25
C ASN A 122 0.10 -8.68 3.20
N LYS A 123 0.81 -9.85 3.40
CA LYS A 123 0.24 -11.21 3.27
C LYS A 123 -0.96 -11.44 4.20
N GLY A 124 -0.87 -10.98 5.45
CA GLY A 124 -1.99 -11.08 6.41
C GLY A 124 -3.21 -10.28 5.97
N PRO A 125 -3.09 -8.98 5.72
CA PRO A 125 -4.22 -8.12 5.30
C PRO A 125 -4.88 -8.55 4.00
N ILE A 126 -4.12 -8.94 2.97
CA ILE A 126 -4.75 -9.37 1.71
C ILE A 126 -5.47 -10.72 1.86
N LEU A 127 -4.93 -11.64 2.68
CA LEU A 127 -5.63 -12.87 3.03
C LEU A 127 -6.89 -12.60 3.86
N SER A 128 -6.88 -11.61 4.77
CA SER A 128 -8.08 -11.19 5.49
C SER A 128 -9.20 -10.79 4.53
N ASN A 129 -8.89 -10.07 3.46
CA ASN A 129 -9.85 -9.71 2.42
C ASN A 129 -10.33 -10.94 1.62
N LEU A 130 -9.44 -11.88 1.28
CA LEU A 130 -9.80 -13.11 0.58
C LEU A 130 -10.75 -13.96 1.42
N PHE A 131 -10.44 -14.16 2.72
CA PHE A 131 -11.27 -14.93 3.62
C PHE A 131 -12.59 -14.23 3.97
N ALA A 132 -12.60 -12.90 4.03
CA ALA A 132 -13.82 -12.12 4.16
C ALA A 132 -14.74 -12.34 2.95
N LEU A 133 -14.20 -12.27 1.72
CA LEU A 133 -14.97 -12.57 0.51
C LEU A 133 -15.45 -14.02 0.48
N TYR A 134 -14.64 -14.98 0.95
CA TYR A 134 -15.03 -16.38 1.08
C TYR A 134 -16.24 -16.55 1.99
N VAL A 135 -16.27 -15.91 3.15
CA VAL A 135 -17.42 -15.95 4.06
C VAL A 135 -18.68 -15.39 3.38
N LEU A 136 -18.58 -14.28 2.65
CA LEU A 136 -19.75 -13.74 1.93
C LEU A 136 -20.24 -14.70 0.83
N LYS A 137 -19.31 -15.32 0.10
CA LYS A 137 -19.62 -16.35 -0.90
C LYS A 137 -20.36 -17.53 -0.27
N GLU A 138 -19.87 -18.08 0.85
CA GLU A 138 -20.52 -19.20 1.56
C GLU A 138 -21.91 -18.83 2.13
N LYS A 139 -22.14 -17.55 2.44
CA LYS A 139 -23.44 -17.01 2.82
C LYS A 139 -24.35 -16.69 1.63
N GLY A 140 -23.89 -16.91 0.41
CA GLY A 140 -24.68 -16.69 -0.81
C GLY A 140 -24.94 -15.22 -1.14
N ILE A 141 -24.11 -14.29 -0.62
CA ILE A 141 -24.21 -12.87 -0.94
C ILE A 141 -23.87 -12.67 -2.42
N GLN A 142 -24.74 -12.01 -3.13
CA GLN A 142 -24.56 -11.69 -4.55
C GLN A 142 -24.16 -10.24 -4.71
N PHE A 143 -23.35 -9.95 -5.73
CA PHE A 143 -22.89 -8.62 -6.09
C PHE A 143 -23.37 -8.26 -7.50
N ASP A 144 -23.68 -7.00 -7.71
CA ASP A 144 -24.02 -6.46 -9.04
C ASP A 144 -22.79 -6.39 -9.96
N ARG A 145 -21.61 -6.32 -9.37
CA ARG A 145 -20.30 -6.37 -10.03
C ARG A 145 -19.42 -7.43 -9.37
N PRO A 146 -18.62 -8.18 -10.14
CA PRO A 146 -17.69 -9.14 -9.55
C PRO A 146 -16.70 -8.45 -8.60
N ILE A 147 -16.27 -9.18 -7.60
CA ILE A 147 -15.20 -8.75 -6.67
C ILE A 147 -13.92 -9.45 -7.09
N ARG A 148 -12.81 -8.69 -7.21
CA ARG A 148 -11.47 -9.22 -7.44
C ARG A 148 -10.58 -8.94 -6.24
N ILE A 149 -9.98 -9.98 -5.68
CA ILE A 149 -8.85 -9.86 -4.75
C ILE A 149 -7.58 -10.06 -5.56
N VAL A 150 -6.79 -9.01 -5.68
CA VAL A 150 -5.63 -8.94 -6.58
C VAL A 150 -4.34 -9.05 -5.77
N PHE A 151 -3.45 -9.96 -6.19
CA PHE A 151 -2.21 -10.32 -5.52
C PHE A 151 -1.02 -9.85 -6.35
N GLY A 152 -0.39 -8.75 -5.97
CA GLY A 152 0.82 -8.22 -6.59
C GLY A 152 2.08 -8.91 -6.10
N THR A 153 3.15 -8.83 -6.89
CA THR A 153 4.45 -9.46 -6.58
C THR A 153 5.63 -8.50 -6.68
N ASN A 154 5.35 -7.19 -6.73
CA ASN A 154 6.38 -6.15 -6.83
C ASN A 154 5.85 -4.81 -6.30
N GLU A 155 5.25 -4.82 -5.12
CA GLU A 155 4.84 -3.59 -4.42
C GLU A 155 6.07 -2.87 -3.87
N GLU A 156 6.83 -3.58 -3.05
CA GLU A 156 7.97 -3.10 -2.27
C GLU A 156 9.10 -2.49 -3.10
N THR A 157 9.15 -2.80 -4.39
CA THR A 157 10.27 -2.43 -5.24
C THR A 157 9.87 -1.73 -6.55
N GLY A 158 8.67 -1.11 -6.61
CA GLY A 158 8.37 -0.15 -7.67
C GLY A 158 7.09 -0.32 -8.48
N PHE A 159 6.13 -1.13 -8.02
CA PHE A 159 4.77 -1.24 -8.60
C PHE A 159 4.71 -1.76 -10.05
N GLY A 160 5.74 -2.50 -10.49
CA GLY A 160 5.79 -3.05 -11.85
C GLY A 160 4.66 -4.04 -12.14
N CYS A 161 4.23 -4.78 -11.11
CA CYS A 161 3.14 -5.75 -11.21
C CYS A 161 1.79 -5.09 -11.53
N VAL A 162 1.41 -4.01 -10.85
CA VAL A 162 0.14 -3.31 -11.12
C VAL A 162 0.19 -2.47 -12.39
N LYS A 163 1.35 -1.97 -12.80
CA LYS A 163 1.53 -1.39 -14.14
C LYS A 163 1.26 -2.43 -15.22
N HIS A 164 1.75 -3.65 -15.02
CA HIS A 164 1.48 -4.76 -15.93
C HIS A 164 -0.01 -5.14 -15.92
N TYR A 165 -0.65 -5.17 -14.74
CA TYR A 165 -2.09 -5.42 -14.61
C TYR A 165 -2.91 -4.50 -15.52
N LEU A 166 -2.66 -3.20 -15.48
CA LEU A 166 -3.36 -2.20 -16.30
C LEU A 166 -3.10 -2.33 -17.82
N THR A 167 -2.13 -3.15 -18.25
CA THR A 167 -1.95 -3.50 -19.67
C THR A 167 -2.82 -4.67 -20.12
N LYS A 168 -3.43 -5.41 -19.18
CA LYS A 168 -4.18 -6.64 -19.41
C LYS A 168 -5.65 -6.54 -18.99
N GLU A 169 -5.93 -5.75 -17.97
CA GLU A 169 -7.22 -5.61 -17.33
C GLU A 169 -7.62 -4.14 -17.20
N HIS A 170 -8.90 -3.85 -17.18
CA HIS A 170 -9.41 -2.52 -16.87
C HIS A 170 -9.16 -2.15 -15.40
N PRO A 171 -9.05 -0.85 -15.05
CA PRO A 171 -9.07 -0.44 -13.67
C PRO A 171 -10.43 -0.78 -13.01
N PRO A 172 -10.48 -0.94 -11.67
CA PRO A 172 -11.74 -1.19 -10.98
C PRO A 172 -12.68 0.02 -11.05
N THR A 173 -13.98 -0.22 -10.89
CA THR A 173 -14.97 0.83 -10.67
C THR A 173 -14.71 1.54 -9.35
N PHE A 174 -14.43 0.76 -8.31
CA PHE A 174 -13.96 1.21 -7.00
C PHE A 174 -13.23 0.07 -6.30
N GLY A 175 -12.43 0.42 -5.29
CA GLY A 175 -11.80 -0.57 -4.43
C GLY A 175 -10.86 0.03 -3.41
N TRP A 176 -10.05 -0.83 -2.81
CA TRP A 176 -9.05 -0.39 -1.85
C TRP A 176 -7.78 -1.25 -1.87
N THR A 177 -6.75 -0.73 -1.22
CA THR A 177 -5.57 -1.49 -0.84
C THR A 177 -5.50 -1.59 0.68
N PRO A 178 -5.40 -2.79 1.26
CA PRO A 178 -5.26 -2.98 2.70
C PRO A 178 -3.79 -2.85 3.13
N ASP A 179 -3.16 -1.72 2.79
CA ASP A 179 -1.71 -1.53 2.87
C ASP A 179 -1.32 -0.16 3.41
N CYS A 180 -2.04 0.32 4.43
CA CYS A 180 -1.75 1.58 5.09
C CYS A 180 -2.20 1.58 6.55
N LYS A 181 -3.25 2.31 6.85
CA LYS A 181 -3.79 2.51 8.21
C LYS A 181 -5.28 2.78 8.20
N TRP A 182 -5.88 2.64 9.37
CA TRP A 182 -7.24 3.09 9.67
C TRP A 182 -7.31 4.59 10.01
N PRO A 183 -8.48 5.24 9.87
CA PRO A 183 -9.72 4.70 9.27
C PRO A 183 -9.67 4.59 7.75
N VAL A 184 -10.29 5.48 7.00
CA VAL A 184 -10.22 5.56 5.54
C VAL A 184 -9.10 6.52 5.14
N VAL A 185 -8.19 6.11 4.26
CA VAL A 185 -7.16 7.00 3.71
C VAL A 185 -7.56 7.40 2.30
N TYR A 186 -8.22 8.56 2.17
CA TYR A 186 -8.75 9.05 0.89
C TYR A 186 -7.72 9.80 0.04
N GLY A 187 -6.54 10.07 0.59
CA GLY A 187 -5.49 10.77 -0.14
C GLY A 187 -4.08 10.37 0.28
N GLU A 188 -3.20 10.33 -0.71
CA GLU A 188 -1.77 10.09 -0.55
C GLU A 188 -0.99 11.24 -1.15
N ARG A 189 -0.07 11.86 -0.39
CA ARG A 189 0.76 12.96 -0.87
C ARG A 189 1.57 12.58 -2.10
N GLY A 190 1.81 13.53 -2.98
CA GLY A 190 2.82 13.40 -4.00
C GLY A 190 4.19 13.17 -3.37
N ARG A 191 5.06 12.44 -4.07
CA ARG A 191 6.42 12.19 -3.65
C ARG A 191 7.37 12.49 -4.80
N LEU A 192 8.38 13.30 -4.51
CA LEU A 192 9.43 13.63 -5.47
C LEU A 192 10.77 13.51 -4.76
N LYS A 193 11.60 12.55 -5.16
CA LYS A 193 12.98 12.42 -4.72
C LYS A 193 13.88 13.04 -5.77
N VAL A 194 14.73 13.95 -5.34
CA VAL A 194 15.70 14.63 -6.22
C VAL A 194 17.10 14.48 -5.70
N ARG A 195 18.06 14.60 -6.62
CA ARG A 195 19.49 14.68 -6.36
C ARG A 195 20.02 15.99 -6.92
N LEU A 196 20.69 16.77 -6.09
CA LEU A 196 21.51 17.89 -6.50
C LEU A 196 22.97 17.50 -6.42
N SER A 197 23.71 17.61 -7.52
CA SER A 197 25.12 17.25 -7.56
C SER A 197 26.00 18.36 -8.15
N THR A 198 27.23 18.49 -7.63
CA THR A 198 28.24 19.46 -8.05
C THR A 198 29.56 18.76 -8.38
N SER A 199 30.45 19.46 -9.10
CA SER A 199 31.85 19.02 -9.24
C SER A 199 32.55 19.04 -7.88
N LEU A 200 33.73 18.39 -7.78
CA LEU A 200 34.54 18.38 -6.57
C LEU A 200 35.03 19.81 -6.20
N GLU A 201 35.20 20.69 -7.16
CA GLU A 201 35.63 22.06 -6.96
C GLU A 201 34.54 22.94 -6.34
N GLN A 202 33.26 22.55 -6.51
CA GLN A 202 32.08 23.30 -6.03
C GLN A 202 31.43 22.66 -4.81
N ILE A 203 32.19 21.94 -4.00
CA ILE A 203 31.65 21.25 -2.82
C ILE A 203 31.15 22.24 -1.75
N SER A 204 31.79 23.41 -1.62
CA SER A 204 31.34 24.44 -0.68
C SER A 204 29.98 24.97 -0.99
N GLU A 205 29.68 25.22 -2.26
CA GLU A 205 28.40 25.73 -2.71
C GLU A 205 27.28 24.69 -2.46
N LEU A 206 27.59 23.38 -2.60
CA LEU A 206 26.64 22.32 -2.28
C LEU A 206 26.33 22.27 -0.78
N TYR A 207 27.33 22.41 0.06
CA TYR A 207 27.15 22.44 1.52
C TYR A 207 26.42 23.70 1.99
N ASP A 208 26.71 24.85 1.40
CA ASP A 208 26.02 26.10 1.68
C ASP A 208 24.53 25.98 1.31
N PHE A 209 24.22 25.44 0.11
CA PHE A 209 22.86 25.11 -0.29
C PHE A 209 22.18 24.16 0.70
N THR A 210 22.87 23.09 1.07
CA THR A 210 22.33 22.07 1.97
C THR A 210 22.02 22.65 3.35
N ASN A 211 22.91 23.45 3.90
CA ASN A 211 22.72 24.11 5.19
C ASN A 211 21.58 25.13 5.12
N GLN A 212 21.59 25.99 4.12
CA GLN A 212 20.63 27.08 4.01
C GLN A 212 19.22 26.61 3.74
N TYR A 213 19.04 25.61 2.86
CA TYR A 213 17.73 25.25 2.32
C TYR A 213 17.16 23.92 2.83
N LEU A 214 18.00 23.04 3.38
CA LEU A 214 17.56 21.70 3.75
C LEU A 214 17.72 21.39 5.24
N LEU A 215 18.80 21.80 5.92
CA LEU A 215 19.10 21.39 7.30
C LEU A 215 18.64 22.38 8.37
N HIS A 216 18.90 23.67 8.19
CA HIS A 216 18.52 24.71 9.15
C HIS A 216 17.13 25.29 8.88
N THR A 217 16.13 24.41 8.70
CA THR A 217 14.80 24.79 8.24
C THR A 217 13.70 24.07 9.02
N THR A 218 12.45 24.47 8.80
CA THR A 218 11.27 23.78 9.32
C THR A 218 10.97 22.46 8.59
N HIS A 219 11.77 22.09 7.59
CA HIS A 219 11.52 20.97 6.67
C HIS A 219 10.17 21.06 5.90
N GLN A 220 9.69 22.28 5.71
CA GLN A 220 8.47 22.61 4.96
C GLN A 220 8.74 23.29 3.62
N GLY A 221 10.00 23.50 3.29
CA GLY A 221 10.45 24.11 2.03
C GLY A 221 10.30 25.63 1.94
N VAL A 222 10.16 26.33 3.08
CA VAL A 222 9.98 27.80 3.13
C VAL A 222 11.14 28.52 2.45
N GLU A 223 12.35 28.14 2.76
CA GLU A 223 13.58 28.77 2.27
C GLU A 223 13.77 28.55 0.76
N LEU A 224 13.24 27.45 0.23
CA LEU A 224 13.22 27.16 -1.21
C LEU A 224 12.02 27.78 -1.95
N GLY A 225 11.13 28.47 -1.23
CA GLY A 225 9.89 29.00 -1.83
C GLY A 225 8.90 27.91 -2.31
N ILE A 226 8.98 26.71 -1.75
CA ILE A 226 8.16 25.55 -2.11
C ILE A 226 7.22 25.12 -0.97
N ASN A 227 6.92 25.98 -0.04
CA ASN A 227 6.07 25.70 1.14
C ASN A 227 4.58 25.60 0.81
N TYR A 228 4.24 24.81 -0.18
CA TYR A 228 2.87 24.57 -0.61
C TYR A 228 2.03 23.84 0.43
N SER A 229 0.75 24.16 0.50
CA SER A 229 -0.23 23.49 1.37
C SER A 229 -1.61 23.47 0.74
N ASP A 230 -2.46 22.57 1.21
CA ASP A 230 -3.90 22.54 0.96
C ASP A 230 -4.65 22.03 2.19
N GLU A 231 -5.99 22.02 2.12
CA GLU A 231 -6.83 21.61 3.24
C GLU A 231 -6.74 20.12 3.54
N ASP A 232 -6.56 19.27 2.52
CA ASP A 232 -6.56 17.83 2.67
C ASP A 232 -5.22 17.30 3.22
N PHE A 233 -4.11 17.84 2.72
CA PHE A 233 -2.78 17.36 3.08
C PHE A 233 -2.03 18.27 4.07
N GLY A 234 -2.43 19.53 4.20
CA GLY A 234 -1.65 20.51 4.95
C GLY A 234 -0.31 20.83 4.28
N MET A 235 0.65 21.31 5.06
CA MET A 235 1.98 21.72 4.57
C MET A 235 2.77 20.56 4.01
N MET A 236 3.52 20.82 2.92
CA MET A 236 4.48 19.86 2.40
C MET A 236 5.59 19.53 3.39
N GLN A 237 6.31 18.44 3.15
CA GLN A 237 7.38 17.98 4.03
C GLN A 237 8.63 17.59 3.22
N LEU A 238 9.78 18.04 3.69
CA LEU A 238 11.09 17.60 3.23
C LEU A 238 11.63 16.54 4.19
N ARG A 239 12.16 15.43 3.66
CA ARG A 239 12.70 14.33 4.48
C ARG A 239 13.68 13.45 3.70
N GLY A 240 14.32 12.49 4.39
CA GLY A 240 15.13 11.45 3.75
C GLY A 240 16.37 12.01 3.08
N TYR A 241 17.14 12.82 3.81
CA TYR A 241 18.37 13.42 3.32
C TYR A 241 19.49 12.38 3.24
N THR A 242 20.21 12.38 2.12
CA THR A 242 21.40 11.55 1.91
C THR A 242 22.46 12.40 1.25
N VAL A 243 23.68 12.32 1.72
CA VAL A 243 24.85 12.95 1.09
C VAL A 243 25.84 11.89 0.67
N GLY A 244 26.56 12.11 -0.42
CA GLY A 244 27.53 11.14 -0.91
C GLY A 244 28.37 11.66 -2.06
N ILE A 245 29.17 10.74 -2.60
CA ILE A 245 29.98 10.96 -3.80
C ILE A 245 29.69 9.80 -4.75
N GLU A 246 29.42 10.14 -5.98
CA GLU A 246 29.19 9.17 -7.06
C GLU A 246 29.75 9.75 -8.37
N GLU A 247 30.43 8.94 -9.15
CA GLU A 247 31.06 9.34 -10.43
C GLU A 247 31.90 10.62 -10.36
N GLY A 248 32.61 10.83 -9.24
CA GLY A 248 33.45 12.00 -9.01
C GLY A 248 32.68 13.31 -8.77
N ARG A 249 31.42 13.24 -8.41
CA ARG A 249 30.57 14.38 -8.03
C ARG A 249 30.07 14.21 -6.60
N HIS A 250 30.06 15.28 -5.83
CA HIS A 250 29.34 15.33 -4.56
C HIS A 250 27.85 15.54 -4.81
N PHE A 251 27.01 14.90 -4.01
CA PHE A 251 25.56 15.08 -4.10
C PHE A 251 24.89 15.18 -2.73
N VAL A 252 23.73 15.84 -2.73
CA VAL A 252 22.70 15.73 -1.72
C VAL A 252 21.39 15.25 -2.37
N GLU A 253 20.75 14.28 -1.75
CA GLU A 253 19.39 13.84 -2.10
C GLU A 253 18.42 14.21 -1.01
N TRP A 254 17.19 14.51 -1.39
CA TRP A 254 16.07 14.64 -0.46
C TRP A 254 14.76 14.26 -1.11
N THR A 255 13.79 13.95 -0.28
CA THR A 255 12.42 13.62 -0.70
C THR A 255 11.46 14.72 -0.28
N MET A 256 10.64 15.16 -1.21
CA MET A 256 9.51 16.06 -0.99
C MET A 256 8.22 15.26 -0.97
N CYS A 257 7.44 15.38 0.13
CA CYS A 257 6.07 14.90 0.22
C CYS A 257 5.15 16.10 0.08
N TYR A 258 4.50 16.24 -1.07
CA TYR A 258 3.81 17.47 -1.48
C TYR A 258 2.30 17.28 -1.62
N PRO A 259 1.50 18.36 -1.38
CA PRO A 259 0.04 18.35 -1.48
C PRO A 259 -0.44 18.30 -2.94
N ALA A 260 -1.74 18.11 -3.14
CA ALA A 260 -2.34 18.07 -4.47
C ALA A 260 -2.42 19.45 -5.16
N SER A 261 -2.25 20.53 -4.39
CA SER A 261 -2.28 21.91 -4.88
C SER A 261 -1.07 22.31 -5.74
N VAL A 262 -0.04 21.48 -5.85
CA VAL A 262 1.18 21.78 -6.61
C VAL A 262 1.60 20.60 -7.49
N THR A 263 2.22 20.85 -8.63
CA THR A 263 2.80 19.84 -9.51
C THR A 263 4.30 19.68 -9.24
N LYS A 264 4.87 18.53 -9.63
CA LYS A 264 6.32 18.31 -9.54
C LYS A 264 7.11 19.27 -10.44
N GLU A 265 6.55 19.63 -11.58
CA GLU A 265 7.15 20.57 -12.54
C GLU A 265 7.31 21.94 -11.89
N GLN A 266 6.30 22.40 -11.14
CA GLN A 266 6.37 23.65 -10.40
C GLN A 266 7.44 23.57 -9.31
N LEU A 267 7.45 22.49 -8.50
CA LEU A 267 8.47 22.28 -7.46
C LEU A 267 9.90 22.31 -8.05
N LEU A 268 10.13 21.58 -9.15
CA LEU A 268 11.44 21.57 -9.81
C LEU A 268 11.81 22.95 -10.37
N SER A 269 10.83 23.70 -10.89
CA SER A 269 11.05 25.07 -11.38
C SER A 269 11.46 26.00 -10.25
N ASP A 270 10.82 25.90 -9.09
CA ASP A 270 11.12 26.76 -7.93
C ASP A 270 12.49 26.41 -7.33
N ILE A 271 12.81 25.14 -7.17
CA ILE A 271 14.13 24.70 -6.67
C ILE A 271 15.26 25.20 -7.58
N ARG A 272 15.09 25.17 -8.90
CA ARG A 272 16.10 25.62 -9.85
C ARG A 272 16.50 27.10 -9.69
N LYS A 273 15.71 27.91 -9.03
CA LYS A 273 16.03 29.33 -8.76
C LYS A 273 17.11 29.49 -7.69
N HIS A 274 17.35 28.44 -6.90
CA HIS A 274 18.24 28.47 -5.73
C HIS A 274 19.48 27.59 -5.86
N ILE A 275 19.54 26.70 -6.86
CA ILE A 275 20.70 25.80 -7.01
C ILE A 275 21.95 26.54 -7.49
N PRO A 276 23.16 26.13 -7.05
CA PRO A 276 24.41 26.70 -7.51
C PRO A 276 24.59 26.57 -9.02
N GLU A 277 25.20 27.57 -9.63
CA GLU A 277 25.52 27.54 -11.06
C GLU A 277 26.43 26.33 -11.39
N GLY A 278 26.18 25.65 -12.50
CA GLY A 278 26.94 24.44 -12.92
C GLY A 278 26.56 23.16 -12.17
N SER A 279 25.66 23.23 -11.18
CA SER A 279 25.10 22.04 -10.54
C SER A 279 24.09 21.30 -11.42
N ARG A 280 23.81 20.02 -11.11
CA ARG A 280 22.81 19.20 -11.77
C ARG A 280 21.72 18.82 -10.79
N LEU A 281 20.46 19.11 -11.14
CA LEU A 281 19.28 18.66 -10.42
C LEU A 281 18.58 17.54 -11.20
N GLU A 282 18.55 16.35 -10.63
CA GLU A 282 18.03 15.13 -11.25
C GLU A 282 16.82 14.60 -10.46
N GLU A 283 15.78 14.20 -11.18
CA GLU A 283 14.66 13.47 -10.61
C GLU A 283 15.05 12.00 -10.44
N MET A 284 15.07 11.50 -9.22
CA MET A 284 15.41 10.12 -8.90
C MET A 284 14.17 9.22 -8.92
N ASN A 285 13.05 9.72 -8.39
CA ASN A 285 11.77 9.02 -8.35
C ASN A 285 10.64 10.01 -8.09
N SER A 286 9.46 9.77 -8.67
CA SER A 286 8.28 10.60 -8.41
C SER A 286 6.97 9.83 -8.50
N TRP A 287 6.03 10.24 -7.64
CA TRP A 287 4.66 9.78 -7.62
C TRP A 287 3.73 11.00 -7.51
N LYS A 288 2.68 11.03 -8.32
CA LYS A 288 1.67 12.09 -8.22
C LYS A 288 0.88 11.95 -6.92
N PRO A 289 0.32 13.05 -6.38
CA PRO A 289 -0.68 12.94 -5.33
C PRO A 289 -1.87 12.10 -5.79
N VAL A 290 -2.45 11.35 -4.86
CA VAL A 290 -3.75 10.71 -5.02
C VAL A 290 -4.70 11.45 -4.08
N LEU A 291 -5.83 11.88 -4.60
CA LEU A 291 -6.88 12.50 -3.81
C LEU A 291 -8.22 11.99 -4.35
N TYR A 292 -8.92 11.24 -3.52
CA TYR A 292 -10.25 10.73 -3.83
C TYR A 292 -11.30 11.62 -3.16
N ASP A 293 -12.48 11.69 -3.73
CA ASP A 293 -13.58 12.46 -3.14
C ASP A 293 -14.01 11.82 -1.80
N LYS A 294 -13.70 12.52 -0.70
CA LYS A 294 -14.07 12.08 0.66
C LYS A 294 -15.57 12.05 0.91
N ASP A 295 -16.34 12.78 0.11
CA ASP A 295 -17.80 12.86 0.20
C ASP A 295 -18.50 11.85 -0.74
N SER A 296 -17.74 11.07 -1.49
CA SER A 296 -18.29 9.99 -2.34
C SER A 296 -19.02 8.94 -1.51
N ILE A 297 -20.02 8.32 -2.11
CA ILE A 297 -20.78 7.21 -1.48
C ILE A 297 -19.86 6.10 -0.98
N TYR A 298 -18.77 5.81 -1.69
CA TYR A 298 -17.82 4.77 -1.32
C TYR A 298 -17.06 5.10 -0.04
N VAL A 299 -16.44 6.30 0.03
CA VAL A 299 -15.69 6.74 1.21
C VAL A 299 -16.61 6.81 2.42
N GLN A 300 -17.82 7.36 2.25
CA GLN A 300 -18.82 7.43 3.31
C GLN A 300 -19.26 6.05 3.81
N THR A 301 -19.45 5.11 2.90
CA THR A 301 -19.78 3.72 3.25
C THR A 301 -18.66 3.05 4.05
N LEU A 302 -17.41 3.16 3.59
CA LEU A 302 -16.26 2.59 4.30
C LEU A 302 -16.03 3.23 5.67
N GLN A 303 -16.22 4.56 5.78
CA GLN A 303 -16.16 5.29 7.05
C GLN A 303 -17.22 4.78 8.03
N LYS A 304 -18.46 4.62 7.56
CA LYS A 304 -19.58 4.13 8.37
C LYS A 304 -19.28 2.71 8.88
N VAL A 305 -18.81 1.81 8.02
CA VAL A 305 -18.46 0.43 8.43
C VAL A 305 -17.37 0.45 9.49
N TYR A 306 -16.31 1.24 9.30
CA TYR A 306 -15.26 1.36 10.31
C TYR A 306 -15.81 1.87 11.64
N GLN A 307 -16.63 2.91 11.63
CA GLN A 307 -17.23 3.52 12.82
C GLN A 307 -18.15 2.56 13.60
N GLU A 308 -18.81 1.64 12.90
CA GLU A 308 -19.69 0.64 13.52
C GLU A 308 -18.91 -0.48 14.21
N VAL A 309 -17.69 -0.77 13.76
CA VAL A 309 -16.87 -1.88 14.29
C VAL A 309 -15.86 -1.38 15.32
N VAL A 310 -15.39 -0.16 15.17
CA VAL A 310 -14.30 0.39 15.99
C VAL A 310 -14.75 1.64 16.71
N ASP A 311 -14.64 1.60 18.05
CA ASP A 311 -14.85 2.79 18.86
C ASP A 311 -13.74 3.83 18.62
N GLY A 312 -14.11 5.07 18.37
CA GLY A 312 -13.16 6.18 18.21
C GLY A 312 -13.41 7.06 17.01
N ASN A 313 -12.38 7.80 16.59
CA ASN A 313 -12.47 8.70 15.46
C ASN A 313 -12.42 7.97 14.11
N ALA A 314 -13.49 8.02 13.36
CA ALA A 314 -13.61 7.43 12.03
C ALA A 314 -13.42 8.45 10.89
N THR A 315 -13.04 9.70 11.18
CA THR A 315 -12.85 10.74 10.14
C THR A 315 -11.81 10.28 9.11
N PRO A 316 -12.12 10.30 7.81
CA PRO A 316 -11.16 9.97 6.77
C PRO A 316 -9.89 10.82 6.86
N VAL A 317 -8.75 10.25 6.55
CA VAL A 317 -7.44 10.87 6.70
C VAL A 317 -6.62 10.81 5.41
N THR A 318 -5.50 11.51 5.40
CA THR A 318 -4.49 11.40 4.34
C THR A 318 -3.18 10.79 4.86
N THR A 319 -2.29 10.41 3.95
CA THR A 319 -1.00 9.83 4.32
C THR A 319 0.16 10.42 3.51
N THR A 320 1.37 10.30 4.05
CA THR A 320 2.63 10.58 3.34
C THR A 320 3.22 9.33 2.67
N GLY A 321 2.66 8.16 2.95
CA GLY A 321 3.02 6.90 2.31
C GLY A 321 2.57 6.84 0.86
N GLY A 322 2.89 5.75 0.20
CA GLY A 322 2.43 5.45 -1.15
C GLY A 322 2.11 3.98 -1.25
N THR A 323 0.99 3.64 -1.83
CA THR A 323 0.48 2.30 -2.02
C THR A 323 0.14 2.08 -3.50
N TYR A 324 -0.48 0.96 -3.84
CA TYR A 324 -1.00 0.73 -5.19
C TYR A 324 -1.98 1.80 -5.70
N ALA A 325 -2.59 2.59 -4.79
CA ALA A 325 -3.42 3.74 -5.18
C ALA A 325 -2.65 4.81 -5.98
N LYS A 326 -1.30 4.80 -5.93
CA LYS A 326 -0.46 5.64 -6.81
C LYS A 326 -0.56 5.30 -8.30
N ILE A 327 -0.93 4.07 -8.61
CA ILE A 327 -0.92 3.53 -9.97
C ILE A 327 -2.30 3.09 -10.42
N ILE A 328 -3.04 2.38 -9.54
CA ILE A 328 -4.40 1.89 -9.86
C ILE A 328 -5.41 3.02 -9.63
N PRO A 329 -6.13 3.45 -10.67
CA PRO A 329 -7.22 4.40 -10.49
C PRO A 329 -8.36 3.85 -9.63
N ASN A 330 -9.13 4.75 -9.03
CA ASN A 330 -10.36 4.44 -8.31
C ASN A 330 -10.19 3.53 -7.07
N ILE A 331 -8.99 3.43 -6.53
CA ILE A 331 -8.78 2.79 -5.24
C ILE A 331 -8.21 3.76 -4.20
N ILE A 332 -8.50 3.47 -2.95
CA ILE A 332 -8.00 4.20 -1.77
C ILE A 332 -7.31 3.24 -0.83
N ALA A 333 -6.59 3.72 0.18
CA ALA A 333 -6.05 2.82 1.18
C ALA A 333 -7.03 2.66 2.37
N TYR A 334 -7.17 1.41 2.87
CA TYR A 334 -8.14 1.05 3.90
C TYR A 334 -7.57 -0.03 4.82
N GLY A 335 -7.03 0.37 5.96
CA GLY A 335 -6.31 -0.48 6.91
C GLY A 335 -4.87 -0.82 6.47
N PRO A 336 -4.20 -1.82 7.11
CA PRO A 336 -4.70 -2.61 8.24
C PRO A 336 -4.33 -2.04 9.62
N SER A 337 -3.40 -1.05 9.70
CA SER A 337 -2.80 -0.61 10.97
C SER A 337 -3.72 0.32 11.74
N PHE A 338 -3.96 0.02 13.02
CA PHE A 338 -4.76 0.87 13.89
C PHE A 338 -4.00 2.10 14.40
N PRO A 339 -4.71 3.17 14.84
CA PRO A 339 -4.08 4.35 15.40
C PRO A 339 -3.09 3.99 16.52
N GLY A 340 -1.89 4.57 16.46
CA GLY A 340 -0.80 4.30 17.42
C GLY A 340 0.16 3.19 17.01
N GLN A 341 -0.18 2.34 16.06
CA GLN A 341 0.73 1.34 15.49
C GLN A 341 1.67 2.01 14.48
N ARG A 342 2.96 1.96 14.78
CA ARG A 342 4.02 2.56 13.96
C ARG A 342 5.27 1.71 14.00
N ASP A 343 6.12 1.83 12.99
CA ASP A 343 7.44 1.22 12.93
C ASP A 343 7.40 -0.31 13.16
N ILE A 344 6.45 -0.99 12.50
CA ILE A 344 6.26 -2.45 12.58
C ILE A 344 6.65 -3.09 11.24
N ALA A 345 6.10 -2.59 10.14
CA ALA A 345 6.42 -3.07 8.78
C ALA A 345 7.88 -2.80 8.42
N HIS A 346 8.46 -3.65 7.56
CA HIS A 346 9.84 -3.56 7.06
C HIS A 346 10.94 -3.80 8.11
N LEU A 347 10.61 -3.93 9.39
CA LEU A 347 11.57 -4.15 10.47
C LEU A 347 11.58 -5.63 10.92
N PRO A 348 12.67 -6.09 11.56
CA PRO A 348 12.67 -7.37 12.25
C PRO A 348 11.59 -7.40 13.35
N ASN A 349 11.07 -8.60 13.63
CA ASN A 349 9.97 -8.80 14.58
C ASN A 349 8.66 -8.10 14.13
N GLU A 350 8.44 -7.97 12.84
CA GLU A 350 7.15 -7.55 12.28
C GLU A 350 6.03 -8.41 12.88
N TRP A 351 4.92 -7.77 13.25
CA TRP A 351 3.79 -8.42 13.89
C TRP A 351 2.45 -7.81 13.51
N ILE A 352 1.40 -8.61 13.66
CA ILE A 352 0.01 -8.15 13.68
C ILE A 352 -0.67 -8.68 14.94
N GLY A 353 -1.49 -7.85 15.60
CA GLY A 353 -2.33 -8.30 16.71
C GLY A 353 -3.36 -9.33 16.25
N ILE A 354 -3.59 -10.39 17.01
CA ILE A 354 -4.58 -11.41 16.67
C ILE A 354 -5.98 -10.79 16.69
N GLU A 355 -6.28 -9.96 17.67
CA GLU A 355 -7.55 -9.23 17.73
C GLU A 355 -7.63 -8.19 16.60
N ASP A 356 -6.52 -7.50 16.27
CA ASP A 356 -6.48 -6.56 15.16
C ASP A 356 -6.77 -7.25 13.82
N LEU A 357 -6.18 -8.42 13.58
CA LEU A 357 -6.42 -9.22 12.38
C LEU A 357 -7.90 -9.66 12.28
N LYS A 358 -8.50 -10.06 13.39
CA LYS A 358 -9.92 -10.41 13.47
C LYS A 358 -10.80 -9.19 13.14
N VAL A 359 -10.52 -8.05 13.79
CA VAL A 359 -11.27 -6.79 13.56
C VAL A 359 -11.10 -6.33 12.10
N ASN A 360 -9.88 -6.42 11.54
CA ASN A 360 -9.63 -6.15 10.12
C ASN A 360 -10.52 -7.02 9.22
N THR A 361 -10.59 -8.33 9.48
CA THR A 361 -11.41 -9.26 8.70
C THR A 361 -12.89 -8.90 8.77
N ILE A 362 -13.39 -8.50 9.95
CA ILE A 362 -14.77 -8.06 10.12
C ILE A 362 -15.04 -6.78 9.35
N ILE A 363 -14.15 -5.78 9.44
CA ILE A 363 -14.30 -4.51 8.71
C ILE A 363 -14.34 -4.78 7.19
N TYR A 364 -13.39 -5.57 6.67
CA TYR A 364 -13.33 -5.90 5.23
C TYR A 364 -14.58 -6.67 4.79
N GLY A 365 -15.04 -7.65 5.57
CA GLY A 365 -16.23 -8.41 5.25
C GLY A 365 -17.50 -7.54 5.22
N LEU A 366 -17.67 -6.67 6.21
CA LEU A 366 -18.79 -5.74 6.23
C LEU A 366 -18.69 -4.66 5.12
N ALA A 367 -17.48 -4.19 4.81
CA ALA A 367 -17.26 -3.26 3.71
C ALA A 367 -17.63 -3.89 2.36
N LEU A 368 -17.19 -5.12 2.10
CA LEU A 368 -17.61 -5.88 0.91
C LEU A 368 -19.13 -6.09 0.88
N TYR A 369 -19.73 -6.45 2.01
CA TYR A 369 -21.18 -6.61 2.12
C TYR A 369 -21.94 -5.33 1.76
N GLU A 370 -21.51 -4.17 2.27
CA GLU A 370 -22.12 -2.89 1.94
C GLU A 370 -21.98 -2.50 0.46
N LEU A 371 -20.88 -2.89 -0.20
CA LEU A 371 -20.74 -2.66 -1.65
C LEU A 371 -21.83 -3.35 -2.46
N SER A 372 -22.40 -4.46 -1.96
CA SER A 372 -23.49 -5.18 -2.66
C SER A 372 -24.78 -4.37 -2.76
N PHE A 373 -24.92 -3.28 -2.00
CA PHE A 373 -26.08 -2.39 -2.00
C PHE A 373 -25.87 -1.07 -2.71
N ILE A 374 -24.64 -0.78 -3.17
CA ILE A 374 -24.34 0.45 -3.91
C ILE A 374 -24.77 0.24 -5.37
N ASN A 375 -26.00 0.61 -5.69
CA ASN A 375 -26.52 0.65 -7.06
C ASN A 375 -26.25 2.02 -7.67
N TYR A 376 -25.82 2.06 -8.93
CA TYR A 376 -25.75 3.26 -9.77
C TYR A 376 -27.00 3.38 -10.64
#